data_844bb208797b18d9170bf13f8b5ded87
#
_entry.id   844bb208797b18d9170bf13f8b5ded87
#
_cell.length_a   1.000
_cell.length_b   1.000
_cell.length_c   1.000
_cell.angle_alpha   90.00
_cell.angle_beta   90.00
_cell.angle_gamma   90.00
#
_symmetry.space_group_name_H-M   'P 1'
#
loop_
_entity.id
_entity.type
_entity.pdbx_description
1 polymer ?
#
loop_
_entity_poly.entity_id
_entity_poly.type
_entity_poly.pdbx_seq_one_letter_code
_entity_poly.pdbx_strand_id
1 'polypeptide(L)'
;MREVETSKFLSFILRHQPEAIGLTLDSEGWADIDDLLARANKSGRKLTRSILESVVQHNDKKRFTISDDGRRIRAAQGHSTQAVAMTHAEKTPPEFLYHGTATRFLDSIRKQGILARSRHHVHLSDNEQTAVGVGQRHGKPVVLRIRALAMVEQGWKFYQADNGVWLVERVPPEFCDS
;
A
#
# COMPACT_ATOMS: atom_id res chain seq x y z
N MET A 1 8.07 13.95 19.02
CA MET A 1 8.01 13.79 17.55
C MET A 1 6.57 14.04 17.09
N ARG A 2 6.40 14.81 16.03
CA ARG A 2 5.07 15.11 15.51
C ARG A 2 4.48 13.88 14.79
N GLU A 3 3.16 13.76 14.78
CA GLU A 3 2.49 12.61 14.13
C GLU A 3 2.83 12.49 12.65
N VAL A 4 2.90 13.61 11.91
CA VAL A 4 3.25 13.60 10.48
C VAL A 4 4.67 13.06 10.27
N GLU A 5 5.63 13.52 11.07
CA GLU A 5 7.01 13.04 11.00
C GLU A 5 7.11 11.57 11.37
N THR A 6 6.36 11.14 12.39
CA THR A 6 6.29 9.74 12.82
C THR A 6 5.69 8.88 11.74
N SER A 7 4.60 9.31 11.11
CA SER A 7 3.97 8.58 10.01
C SER A 7 4.92 8.39 8.82
N LYS A 8 5.65 9.42 8.45
CA LYS A 8 6.66 9.34 7.37
C LYS A 8 7.79 8.40 7.73
N PHE A 9 8.26 8.46 8.96
CA PHE A 9 9.32 7.58 9.46
C PHE A 9 8.87 6.12 9.45
N LEU A 10 7.67 5.83 9.97
CA LEU A 10 7.12 4.48 9.97
C LEU A 10 6.94 3.95 8.56
N SER A 11 6.46 4.78 7.63
CA SER A 11 6.33 4.38 6.22
C SER A 11 7.70 4.01 5.63
N PHE A 12 8.71 4.81 5.92
CA PHE A 12 10.06 4.56 5.40
C PHE A 12 10.62 3.23 5.90
N ILE A 13 10.57 2.97 7.21
CA ILE A 13 11.15 1.75 7.77
C ILE A 13 10.29 0.51 7.56
N LEU A 14 8.96 0.64 7.55
CA LEU A 14 8.08 -0.52 7.41
C LEU A 14 7.80 -0.90 5.97
N ARG A 15 7.96 0.03 5.03
CA ARG A 15 7.68 -0.24 3.61
C ARG A 15 8.93 -0.37 2.76
N HIS A 16 10.01 0.34 3.08
CA HIS A 16 11.14 0.50 2.16
C HIS A 16 12.49 0.09 2.76
N GLN A 17 12.88 0.64 3.89
CA GLN A 17 14.23 0.42 4.45
C GLN A 17 14.22 0.13 5.95
N PRO A 18 13.75 -1.05 6.38
CA PRO A 18 13.81 -1.42 7.78
C PRO A 18 15.26 -1.48 8.31
N GLU A 19 16.20 -1.82 7.46
CA GLU A 19 17.61 -1.88 7.79
C GLU A 19 18.22 -0.53 8.19
N ALA A 20 17.56 0.59 7.87
CA ALA A 20 18.04 1.92 8.27
C ALA A 20 18.20 2.07 9.78
N ILE A 21 17.40 1.33 10.58
CA ILE A 21 17.52 1.26 12.02
C ILE A 21 17.85 -0.15 12.51
N GLY A 22 18.25 -1.03 11.60
CA GLY A 22 18.54 -2.43 11.92
C GLY A 22 17.33 -3.27 12.26
N LEU A 23 16.14 -2.84 11.82
CA LEU A 23 14.89 -3.54 12.07
C LEU A 23 14.73 -4.70 11.08
N THR A 24 14.21 -5.82 11.59
CA THR A 24 13.91 -6.99 10.76
C THR A 24 12.40 -7.17 10.66
N LEU A 25 11.91 -7.33 9.44
CA LEU A 25 10.50 -7.64 9.18
C LEU A 25 10.38 -9.13 8.86
N ASP A 26 9.25 -9.74 9.25
CA ASP A 26 8.97 -11.12 8.82
C ASP A 26 8.46 -11.13 7.36
N SER A 27 8.14 -12.32 6.84
CA SER A 27 7.69 -12.47 5.44
C SER A 27 6.37 -11.75 5.14
N GLU A 28 5.56 -11.47 6.18
CA GLU A 28 4.30 -10.74 6.05
C GLU A 28 4.45 -9.25 6.36
N GLY A 29 5.66 -8.79 6.61
CA GLY A 29 5.96 -7.38 6.87
C GLY A 29 5.78 -6.94 8.32
N TRP A 30 5.56 -7.86 9.25
CA TRP A 30 5.42 -7.53 10.67
C TRP A 30 6.75 -7.19 11.31
N ALA A 31 6.74 -6.14 12.14
CA ALA A 31 7.86 -5.76 13.00
C ALA A 31 7.40 -5.84 14.46
N ASP A 32 8.30 -6.26 15.35
CA ASP A 32 8.04 -6.21 16.79
C ASP A 32 8.03 -4.75 17.25
N ILE A 33 6.96 -4.32 17.93
CA ILE A 33 6.79 -2.93 18.35
C ILE A 33 7.87 -2.52 19.36
N ASP A 34 8.15 -3.37 20.35
CA ASP A 34 9.17 -3.05 21.37
C ASP A 34 10.55 -2.90 20.74
N ASP A 35 10.92 -3.78 19.81
CA ASP A 35 12.16 -3.71 19.08
C ASP A 35 12.22 -2.45 18.21
N LEU A 36 11.13 -2.12 17.51
CA LEU A 36 11.02 -0.92 16.70
C LEU A 36 11.24 0.34 17.55
N LEU A 37 10.58 0.43 18.69
CA LEU A 37 10.71 1.57 19.61
C LEU A 37 12.13 1.70 20.13
N ALA A 38 12.75 0.60 20.56
CA ALA A 38 14.11 0.59 21.07
C ALA A 38 15.10 1.06 19.99
N ARG A 39 14.99 0.55 18.77
CA ARG A 39 15.87 0.90 17.66
C ARG A 39 15.67 2.34 17.20
N ALA A 40 14.42 2.83 17.15
CA ALA A 40 14.11 4.20 16.79
C ALA A 40 14.73 5.18 17.81
N ASN A 41 14.58 4.92 19.09
CA ASN A 41 15.15 5.75 20.14
C ASN A 41 16.68 5.74 20.12
N LYS A 42 17.28 4.57 19.86
CA LYS A 42 18.74 4.44 19.72
C LYS A 42 19.26 5.26 18.55
N SER A 43 18.49 5.44 17.49
CA SER A 43 18.87 6.25 16.32
C SER A 43 18.65 7.75 16.52
N GLY A 44 18.20 8.17 17.71
CA GLY A 44 17.99 9.58 18.04
C GLY A 44 16.57 10.08 17.89
N ARG A 45 15.62 9.23 17.56
CA ARG A 45 14.21 9.60 17.44
C ARG A 45 13.48 9.32 18.75
N LYS A 46 12.70 10.29 19.21
CA LYS A 46 11.93 10.14 20.46
C LYS A 46 10.55 9.55 20.14
N LEU A 47 10.49 8.24 20.02
CA LEU A 47 9.26 7.53 19.71
C LEU A 47 8.82 6.71 20.92
N THR A 48 7.56 6.88 21.34
CA THR A 48 6.95 6.12 22.42
C THR A 48 5.80 5.27 21.86
N ARG A 49 5.38 4.26 22.62
CA ARG A 49 4.24 3.44 22.24
C ARG A 49 2.98 4.30 22.09
N SER A 50 2.77 5.27 22.98
CA SER A 50 1.63 6.18 22.92
C SER A 50 1.58 6.95 21.60
N ILE A 51 2.71 7.49 21.16
CA ILE A 51 2.84 8.23 19.89
C ILE A 51 2.55 7.27 18.71
N LEU A 52 3.13 6.08 18.74
CA LEU A 52 2.93 5.08 17.69
C LEU A 52 1.46 4.68 17.56
N GLU A 53 0.79 4.38 18.65
CA GLU A 53 -0.62 4.01 18.66
C GLU A 53 -1.51 5.17 18.16
N SER A 54 -1.20 6.39 18.56
CA SER A 54 -1.91 7.59 18.12
C SER A 54 -1.80 7.76 16.60
N VAL A 55 -0.61 7.59 16.04
CA VAL A 55 -0.40 7.68 14.58
C VAL A 55 -1.19 6.61 13.84
N VAL A 56 -1.19 5.37 14.32
CA VAL A 56 -1.95 4.28 13.69
C VAL A 56 -3.45 4.57 13.75
N GLN A 57 -3.95 5.03 14.89
CA GLN A 57 -5.38 5.31 15.09
C GLN A 57 -5.86 6.48 14.25
N HIS A 58 -5.06 7.55 14.13
CA HIS A 58 -5.46 8.80 13.45
C HIS A 58 -5.06 8.84 11.97
N ASN A 59 -4.50 7.78 11.41
CA ASN A 59 -4.11 7.75 10.02
C ASN A 59 -5.34 7.52 9.13
N ASP A 60 -5.75 8.54 8.37
CA ASP A 60 -6.94 8.52 7.53
C ASP A 60 -6.89 7.42 6.46
N LYS A 61 -5.70 7.06 6.00
CA LYS A 61 -5.52 6.08 4.93
C LYS A 61 -5.26 4.68 5.45
N LYS A 62 -5.31 4.47 6.76
CA LYS A 62 -5.07 3.17 7.41
C LYS A 62 -3.80 2.49 6.88
N ARG A 63 -2.71 3.25 6.87
CA ARG A 63 -1.42 2.78 6.32
C ARG A 63 -0.75 1.71 7.17
N PHE A 64 -1.10 1.62 8.44
CA PHE A 64 -0.47 0.71 9.40
C PHE A 64 -1.50 -0.10 10.13
N THR A 65 -1.14 -1.33 10.47
CA THR A 65 -1.98 -2.26 11.24
C THR A 65 -1.18 -2.77 12.43
N ILE A 66 -1.79 -2.75 13.62
CA ILE A 66 -1.24 -3.38 14.82
C ILE A 66 -1.90 -4.74 14.98
N SER A 67 -1.12 -5.78 15.31
CA SER A 67 -1.64 -7.13 15.52
C SER A 67 -2.62 -7.17 16.68
N ASP A 68 -3.49 -8.21 16.69
CA ASP A 68 -4.52 -8.36 17.73
C ASP A 68 -3.95 -8.44 19.14
N ASP A 69 -2.75 -9.01 19.30
CA ASP A 69 -2.05 -9.07 20.58
C ASP A 69 -1.33 -7.78 20.97
N GLY A 70 -1.34 -6.77 20.09
CA GLY A 70 -0.71 -5.47 20.31
C GLY A 70 0.82 -5.49 20.30
N ARG A 71 1.44 -6.56 19.83
CA ARG A 71 2.91 -6.72 19.88
C ARG A 71 3.62 -6.38 18.58
N ARG A 72 2.93 -6.39 17.45
CA ARG A 72 3.54 -6.21 16.13
C ARG A 72 2.81 -5.16 15.32
N ILE A 73 3.54 -4.54 14.41
CA ILE A 73 3.02 -3.53 13.49
C ILE A 73 3.51 -3.83 12.08
N ARG A 74 2.68 -3.54 11.09
CA ARG A 74 3.09 -3.61 9.67
C ARG A 74 2.45 -2.49 8.86
N ALA A 75 3.05 -2.16 7.72
CA ALA A 75 2.38 -1.36 6.71
C ALA A 75 1.35 -2.24 5.99
N ALA A 76 0.19 -1.69 5.71
CA ALA A 76 -0.90 -2.45 5.08
C ALA A 76 -0.56 -2.85 3.64
N GLN A 77 0.29 -2.08 2.96
CA GLN A 77 0.62 -2.31 1.55
C GLN A 77 1.83 -1.47 1.12
N GLY A 78 2.25 -1.64 -0.12
CA GLY A 78 3.24 -0.74 -0.73
C GLY A 78 4.68 -1.04 -0.36
N HIS A 79 4.97 -2.28 0.08
CA HIS A 79 6.33 -2.71 0.39
C HIS A 79 7.18 -2.77 -0.87
N SER A 80 8.41 -2.23 -0.80
CA SER A 80 9.40 -2.38 -1.86
C SER A 80 10.58 -3.27 -1.45
N THR A 81 10.63 -3.67 -0.16
CA THR A 81 11.64 -4.59 0.35
C THR A 81 11.36 -6.00 -0.16
N GLN A 82 12.35 -6.65 -0.77
CA GLN A 82 12.19 -8.00 -1.31
C GLN A 82 11.94 -9.06 -0.23
N ALA A 83 12.36 -8.80 1.01
CA ALA A 83 12.13 -9.70 2.12
C ALA A 83 10.65 -9.82 2.51
N VAL A 84 9.81 -8.85 2.09
CA VAL A 84 8.39 -8.83 2.43
C VAL A 84 7.58 -9.26 1.21
N ALA A 85 6.90 -10.39 1.33
CA ALA A 85 5.97 -10.90 0.32
C ALA A 85 4.64 -11.17 1.03
N MET A 86 3.89 -10.10 1.30
CA MET A 86 2.62 -10.20 2.04
C MET A 86 1.64 -11.12 1.31
N THR A 87 1.11 -12.09 2.06
CA THR A 87 0.13 -13.02 1.56
C THR A 87 -1.26 -12.50 1.91
N HIS A 88 -2.04 -12.18 0.89
CA HIS A 88 -3.44 -11.77 1.04
C HIS A 88 -4.34 -12.90 0.55
N ALA A 89 -5.51 -13.05 1.18
CA ALA A 89 -6.49 -14.01 0.70
C ALA A 89 -7.05 -13.57 -0.66
N GLU A 90 -7.12 -14.49 -1.60
CA GLU A 90 -7.74 -14.24 -2.89
C GLU A 90 -9.22 -13.89 -2.68
N LYS A 91 -9.68 -12.87 -3.41
CA LYS A 91 -11.03 -12.35 -3.23
C LYS A 91 -11.61 -11.92 -4.58
N THR A 92 -12.88 -12.24 -4.80
CA THR A 92 -13.56 -11.84 -6.03
C THR A 92 -13.87 -10.34 -5.98
N PRO A 93 -13.35 -9.53 -6.93
CA PRO A 93 -13.62 -8.10 -6.96
C PRO A 93 -15.03 -7.80 -7.44
N PRO A 94 -15.52 -6.55 -7.24
CA PRO A 94 -16.72 -6.10 -7.93
C PRO A 94 -16.49 -6.04 -9.44
N GLU A 95 -17.54 -5.79 -10.21
CA GLU A 95 -17.45 -5.69 -11.67
C GLU A 95 -16.40 -4.70 -12.13
N PHE A 96 -16.34 -3.53 -11.48
CA PHE A 96 -15.40 -2.45 -11.79
C PHE A 96 -14.58 -2.06 -10.58
N LEU A 97 -13.30 -1.77 -10.84
CA LEU A 97 -12.40 -1.10 -9.90
C LEU A 97 -11.84 0.13 -10.61
N TYR A 98 -11.16 1.01 -9.86
CA TYR A 98 -10.71 2.30 -10.37
C TYR A 98 -9.23 2.50 -10.08
N HIS A 99 -8.53 3.06 -11.07
CA HIS A 99 -7.13 3.42 -10.94
C HIS A 99 -6.95 4.92 -11.19
N GLY A 100 -6.45 5.63 -10.18
CA GLY A 100 -6.12 7.05 -10.32
C GLY A 100 -4.71 7.23 -10.83
N THR A 101 -4.57 8.00 -11.91
CA THR A 101 -3.27 8.30 -12.51
C THR A 101 -3.29 9.73 -13.04
N ALA A 102 -2.23 10.15 -13.71
CA ALA A 102 -2.16 11.45 -14.35
C ALA A 102 -2.21 11.29 -15.86
N THR A 103 -2.71 12.32 -16.54
CA THR A 103 -2.87 12.31 -18.01
C THR A 103 -1.57 12.01 -18.75
N ARG A 104 -0.41 12.42 -18.18
CA ARG A 104 0.91 12.16 -18.78
C ARG A 104 1.26 10.68 -18.90
N PHE A 105 0.59 9.80 -18.14
CA PHE A 105 0.85 8.36 -18.16
C PHE A 105 -0.10 7.58 -19.08
N LEU A 106 -1.13 8.23 -19.64
CA LEU A 106 -2.16 7.54 -20.43
C LEU A 106 -1.60 6.79 -21.64
N ASP A 107 -0.67 7.40 -22.38
CA ASP A 107 -0.09 6.75 -23.56
C ASP A 107 0.64 5.45 -23.18
N SER A 108 1.41 5.48 -22.11
CA SER A 108 2.12 4.30 -21.61
C SER A 108 1.12 3.21 -21.18
N ILE A 109 0.07 3.61 -20.48
CA ILE A 109 -0.98 2.68 -20.01
C ILE A 109 -1.72 2.05 -21.19
N ARG A 110 -2.03 2.81 -22.22
CA ARG A 110 -2.68 2.30 -23.44
C ARG A 110 -1.85 1.26 -24.16
N LYS A 111 -0.52 1.35 -24.07
CA LYS A 111 0.41 0.42 -24.73
C LYS A 111 0.73 -0.80 -23.87
N GLN A 112 0.99 -0.58 -22.58
CA GLN A 112 1.53 -1.60 -21.67
C GLN A 112 0.55 -2.05 -20.58
N GLY A 113 -0.54 -1.32 -20.39
CA GLY A 113 -1.42 -1.51 -19.24
C GLY A 113 -0.82 -0.90 -17.98
N ILE A 114 -1.40 -1.24 -16.85
CA ILE A 114 -0.93 -0.74 -15.55
C ILE A 114 0.02 -1.77 -14.95
N LEU A 115 1.22 -1.34 -14.60
CA LEU A 115 2.28 -2.20 -14.08
C LEU A 115 2.56 -1.89 -12.61
N ALA A 116 2.91 -2.92 -11.84
CA ALA A 116 3.20 -2.78 -10.41
C ALA A 116 4.52 -2.04 -10.13
N ARG A 117 5.47 -2.10 -11.06
CA ARG A 117 6.81 -1.47 -10.96
C ARG A 117 7.55 -1.92 -9.69
N SER A 118 7.88 -1.01 -8.77
CA SER A 118 8.60 -1.32 -7.53
C SER A 118 7.74 -1.97 -6.45
N ARG A 119 6.44 -2.04 -6.63
CA ARG A 119 5.51 -2.69 -5.70
C ARG A 119 5.23 -4.12 -6.12
N HIS A 120 4.70 -4.94 -5.20
CA HIS A 120 4.33 -6.31 -5.52
C HIS A 120 3.08 -6.41 -6.38
N HIS A 121 2.18 -5.43 -6.27
CA HIS A 121 0.89 -5.42 -6.95
C HIS A 121 0.50 -4.02 -7.42
N VAL A 122 -0.35 -3.98 -8.44
CA VAL A 122 -1.08 -2.77 -8.81
C VAL A 122 -2.16 -2.52 -7.76
N HIS A 123 -2.29 -1.27 -7.32
CA HIS A 123 -3.28 -0.86 -6.32
C HIS A 123 -4.49 -0.24 -7.01
N LEU A 124 -5.67 -0.77 -6.71
CA LEU A 124 -6.94 -0.30 -7.26
C LEU A 124 -7.91 0.04 -6.13
N SER A 125 -8.83 0.96 -6.42
CA SER A 125 -9.86 1.38 -5.46
C SER A 125 -11.24 0.94 -5.94
N ASP A 126 -12.15 0.68 -5.01
CA ASP A 126 -13.57 0.45 -5.32
C ASP A 126 -14.36 1.76 -5.42
N ASN A 127 -13.70 2.90 -5.29
CA ASN A 127 -14.29 4.23 -5.20
C ASN A 127 -13.55 5.21 -6.11
N GLU A 128 -14.29 5.88 -7.03
CA GLU A 128 -13.71 6.85 -7.97
C GLU A 128 -13.07 8.04 -7.26
N GLN A 129 -13.66 8.54 -6.19
CA GLN A 129 -13.14 9.70 -5.46
C GLN A 129 -11.76 9.41 -4.86
N THR A 130 -11.57 8.22 -4.32
CA THR A 130 -10.28 7.78 -3.81
C THR A 130 -9.25 7.72 -4.94
N ALA A 131 -9.64 7.22 -6.10
CA ALA A 131 -8.76 7.15 -7.27
C ALA A 131 -8.37 8.54 -7.78
N VAL A 132 -9.28 9.50 -7.78
CA VAL A 132 -8.97 10.90 -8.12
C VAL A 132 -7.90 11.46 -7.18
N GLY A 133 -8.03 11.23 -5.87
CA GLY A 133 -7.05 11.66 -4.89
C GLY A 133 -5.66 11.09 -5.13
N VAL A 134 -5.57 9.82 -5.52
CA VAL A 134 -4.30 9.19 -5.89
C VAL A 134 -3.72 9.85 -7.14
N GLY A 135 -4.54 10.06 -8.18
CA GLY A 135 -4.08 10.65 -9.44
C GLY A 135 -3.54 12.07 -9.27
N GLN A 136 -4.11 12.86 -8.38
CA GLN A 136 -3.68 14.24 -8.11
C GLN A 136 -2.24 14.32 -7.61
N ARG A 137 -1.71 13.27 -7.00
CA ARG A 137 -0.33 13.23 -6.53
C ARG A 137 0.69 13.22 -7.67
N HIS A 138 0.26 12.84 -8.87
CA HIS A 138 1.15 12.64 -10.02
C HIS A 138 1.00 13.70 -11.11
N GLY A 139 0.02 14.59 -11.01
CA GLY A 139 -0.25 15.64 -11.98
C GLY A 139 -1.73 15.88 -12.19
N LYS A 140 -2.16 16.20 -13.40
CA LYS A 140 -3.57 16.35 -13.73
C LYS A 140 -4.26 14.99 -13.61
N PRO A 141 -5.21 14.81 -12.69
CA PRO A 141 -5.75 13.49 -12.41
C PRO A 141 -6.67 12.98 -13.50
N VAL A 142 -6.62 11.68 -13.73
CA VAL A 142 -7.56 10.94 -14.54
C VAL A 142 -7.83 9.61 -13.86
N VAL A 143 -9.09 9.17 -13.90
CA VAL A 143 -9.50 7.88 -13.32
C VAL A 143 -9.78 6.91 -14.44
N LEU A 144 -9.14 5.75 -14.38
CA LEU A 144 -9.38 4.64 -15.29
C LEU A 144 -10.32 3.65 -14.61
N ARG A 145 -11.34 3.22 -15.33
CA ARG A 145 -12.23 2.16 -14.87
C ARG A 145 -11.67 0.82 -15.33
N ILE A 146 -11.49 -0.10 -14.39
CA ILE A 146 -10.92 -1.42 -14.66
C ILE A 146 -12.04 -2.45 -14.64
N ARG A 147 -12.14 -3.25 -15.69
CA ARG A 147 -13.11 -4.33 -15.76
C ARG A 147 -12.60 -5.55 -14.99
N ALA A 148 -12.64 -5.43 -13.66
CA ALA A 148 -12.03 -6.39 -12.75
C ALA A 148 -12.67 -7.78 -12.83
N LEU A 149 -13.98 -7.85 -12.89
CA LEU A 149 -14.68 -9.15 -12.98
C LEU A 149 -14.36 -9.87 -14.30
N ALA A 150 -14.27 -9.12 -15.39
CA ALA A 150 -13.85 -9.67 -16.69
C ALA A 150 -12.43 -10.24 -16.62
N MET A 151 -11.53 -9.59 -15.87
CA MET A 151 -10.17 -10.11 -15.64
C MET A 151 -10.21 -11.45 -14.90
N VAL A 152 -11.04 -11.56 -13.87
CA VAL A 152 -11.20 -12.82 -13.13
C VAL A 152 -11.67 -13.94 -14.05
N GLU A 153 -12.60 -13.65 -14.95
CA GLU A 153 -13.09 -14.61 -15.93
C GLU A 153 -11.99 -15.10 -16.89
N GLN A 154 -10.94 -14.28 -17.07
CA GLN A 154 -9.77 -14.63 -17.87
C GLN A 154 -8.66 -15.32 -17.06
N GLY A 155 -8.89 -15.57 -15.78
CA GLY A 155 -7.94 -16.27 -14.92
C GLY A 155 -7.08 -15.36 -14.02
N TRP A 156 -7.31 -14.05 -14.01
CA TRP A 156 -6.59 -13.14 -13.12
C TRP A 156 -7.07 -13.28 -11.67
N LYS A 157 -6.14 -13.14 -10.74
CA LYS A 157 -6.43 -13.24 -9.29
C LYS A 157 -6.35 -11.86 -8.66
N PHE A 158 -7.34 -11.55 -7.84
CA PHE A 158 -7.41 -10.31 -7.08
C PHE A 158 -7.32 -10.59 -5.59
N TYR A 159 -6.73 -9.65 -4.86
CA TYR A 159 -6.56 -9.71 -3.41
C TYR A 159 -6.99 -8.37 -2.83
N GLN A 160 -7.30 -8.35 -1.54
CA GLN A 160 -7.65 -7.12 -0.85
C GLN A 160 -6.73 -6.92 0.35
N ALA A 161 -6.09 -5.75 0.44
CA ALA A 161 -5.22 -5.40 1.56
C ALA A 161 -6.02 -5.04 2.81
N ASP A 162 -5.34 -4.97 3.95
CA ASP A 162 -5.96 -4.67 5.25
C ASP A 162 -6.77 -3.37 5.25
N ASN A 163 -6.36 -2.39 4.46
CA ASN A 163 -7.04 -1.09 4.37
C ASN A 163 -8.14 -1.03 3.31
N GLY A 164 -8.49 -2.16 2.70
CA GLY A 164 -9.54 -2.24 1.70
C GLY A 164 -9.09 -2.01 0.26
N VAL A 165 -7.82 -1.67 0.03
CA VAL A 165 -7.29 -1.48 -1.32
C VAL A 165 -7.20 -2.82 -2.04
N TRP A 166 -7.64 -2.87 -3.29
CA TRP A 166 -7.57 -4.07 -4.13
C TRP A 166 -6.22 -4.19 -4.79
N LEU A 167 -5.75 -5.42 -4.94
CA LEU A 167 -4.43 -5.75 -5.44
C LEU A 167 -4.52 -6.75 -6.59
N VAL A 168 -3.75 -6.50 -7.65
CA VAL A 168 -3.62 -7.42 -8.78
C VAL A 168 -2.21 -7.30 -9.34
N GLU A 169 -1.69 -8.38 -9.94
CA GLU A 169 -0.31 -8.41 -10.46
C GLU A 169 -0.06 -7.29 -11.48
N ARG A 170 -0.95 -7.14 -12.45
CA ARG A 170 -0.94 -6.08 -13.46
C ARG A 170 -2.32 -5.98 -14.11
N VAL A 171 -2.55 -4.90 -14.85
CA VAL A 171 -3.80 -4.72 -15.61
C VAL A 171 -3.46 -4.58 -17.09
N PRO A 172 -3.82 -5.55 -17.93
CA PRO A 172 -3.63 -5.43 -19.37
C PRO A 172 -4.44 -4.24 -19.93
N PRO A 173 -3.96 -3.60 -21.03
CA PRO A 173 -4.63 -2.42 -21.58
C PRO A 173 -6.08 -2.63 -21.98
N GLU A 174 -6.43 -3.83 -22.43
CA GLU A 174 -7.78 -4.16 -22.89
C GLU A 174 -8.85 -4.10 -21.79
N PHE A 175 -8.42 -4.11 -20.51
CA PHE A 175 -9.35 -4.02 -19.37
C PHE A 175 -9.44 -2.60 -18.79
N CYS A 176 -8.71 -1.64 -19.34
CA CYS A 176 -8.70 -0.25 -18.88
C CYS A 176 -9.63 0.59 -19.77
N ASP A 177 -10.64 1.21 -19.13
CA ASP A 177 -11.54 2.16 -19.81
C ASP A 177 -11.24 3.57 -19.28
N SER A 178 -11.04 4.50 -20.17
CA SER A 178 -10.80 5.91 -19.81
C SER A 178 -12.04 6.76 -19.91
#